data_18e13f3c8a66cf1ae4e76ef0e7baf6e4
#
_entry.id   18e13f3c8a66cf1ae4e76ef0e7baf6e4
#
_cell.length_a   1.000
_cell.length_b   1.000
_cell.length_c   1.000
_cell.angle_alpha   90.00
_cell.angle_beta   90.00
_cell.angle_gamma   90.00
#
_symmetry.space_group_name_H-M   'P 1'
#
loop_
_entity.id
_entity.type
_entity.pdbx_description
1 polymer ?
#
loop_
_entity_poly.entity_id
_entity_poly.type
_entity_poly.pdbx_seq_one_letter_code
_entity_poly.pdbx_strand_id
1 'polypeptide(L)'
;MLVKSYSAAVNGMEVTTVTIEVSIVPGVMYHFTGLGDEAVKESRNRIAAALQCNGYLFPRKDTTVNMAPADLRKEGSSFDLPLAMALLAADEKIDGTNLASYMMVGELGLDGRLQPVKGALPIAIRARAEHFKGLIVPKANEREAAVVNNLEVYGMENIMQVISFITGQQHFSPMVIDTRKEFYEQQYNFDLDYADVKGQENVKRALEVAAAGGHNLIMIGPPGSGKSMMAKRLPSILPPLSLAESLETTQIHSVAGKLSKNSSLISQRPFRSPHHTISEAALVGGGINPMPGEISLAHNGILFADELPEFSKHTLEVLRQPLEDRVITISRAKYSVEYPCNFQFIASMNPCPCGYYGDPTHRCVCTPGQIQKYMNKISGPLLDRIDIQCEITPVPFKDISQTAPGEPSATIRERVIAARQIQEQRYKDIKGIHCNAQMTERMIHQYAEPDADSVEVLRSAMERLSLSARAYSRILKVARTIADLDGSEKVQLPHIAEAIGYRQLDRGDWAERGMYS
;
A
#
# COMPACT_ATOMS: atom_id res chain seq x y z
N MET A 1 26.43 -7.91 -37.53
CA MET A 1 24.95 -8.00 -37.63
C MET A 1 24.32 -7.11 -36.57
N LEU A 2 23.21 -6.43 -36.84
CA LEU A 2 22.46 -5.66 -35.83
C LEU A 2 21.30 -6.54 -35.31
N VAL A 3 21.24 -6.73 -34.00
CA VAL A 3 20.17 -7.47 -33.32
C VAL A 3 19.48 -6.58 -32.30
N LYS A 4 18.17 -6.75 -32.16
CA LYS A 4 17.35 -6.07 -31.17
C LYS A 4 16.74 -7.06 -30.20
N SER A 5 16.76 -6.73 -28.92
CA SER A 5 15.98 -7.37 -27.85
C SER A 5 15.25 -6.29 -27.05
N TYR A 6 14.24 -6.72 -26.29
CA TYR A 6 13.36 -5.79 -25.56
C TYR A 6 13.35 -6.11 -24.09
N SER A 7 13.41 -5.06 -23.30
CA SER A 7 13.31 -5.09 -21.84
C SER A 7 12.43 -3.93 -21.37
N ALA A 8 12.40 -3.68 -20.06
CA ALA A 8 11.66 -2.56 -19.51
C ALA A 8 12.40 -1.92 -18.32
N ALA A 9 12.30 -0.62 -18.20
CA ALA A 9 12.73 0.15 -17.05
C ALA A 9 11.51 0.57 -16.22
N VAL A 10 11.58 0.33 -14.91
CA VAL A 10 10.53 0.71 -13.95
C VAL A 10 10.95 1.99 -13.24
N ASN A 11 10.12 3.02 -13.33
CA ASN A 11 10.31 4.29 -12.63
C ASN A 11 9.03 4.64 -11.86
N GLY A 12 9.02 4.35 -10.56
CA GLY A 12 7.79 4.41 -9.77
C GLY A 12 6.76 3.40 -10.27
N MET A 13 5.57 3.88 -10.59
CA MET A 13 4.49 3.05 -11.16
C MET A 13 4.55 2.97 -12.69
N GLU A 14 5.36 3.82 -13.32
CA GLU A 14 5.49 3.87 -14.77
C GLU A 14 6.53 2.88 -15.28
N VAL A 15 6.23 2.26 -16.40
CA VAL A 15 7.14 1.33 -17.09
C VAL A 15 7.36 1.81 -18.52
N THR A 16 8.62 1.94 -18.87
CA THR A 16 9.04 2.31 -20.23
C THR A 16 9.79 1.15 -20.87
N THR A 17 9.41 0.79 -22.08
CA THR A 17 10.08 -0.24 -22.85
C THR A 17 11.48 0.22 -23.24
N VAL A 18 12.46 -0.64 -23.03
CA VAL A 18 13.86 -0.41 -23.40
C VAL A 18 14.23 -1.33 -24.55
N THR A 19 14.59 -0.72 -25.68
CA THR A 19 15.15 -1.46 -26.80
C THR A 19 16.66 -1.57 -26.64
N ILE A 20 17.16 -2.79 -26.63
CA ILE A 20 18.59 -3.11 -26.56
C ILE A 20 19.04 -3.50 -27.96
N GLU A 21 19.90 -2.67 -28.53
CA GLU A 21 20.47 -2.88 -29.86
C GLU A 21 21.94 -3.29 -29.72
N VAL A 22 22.30 -4.42 -30.32
CA VAL A 22 23.68 -4.92 -30.29
C VAL A 22 24.19 -5.06 -31.73
N SER A 23 25.30 -4.42 -32.01
CA SER A 23 26.02 -4.55 -33.31
C SER A 23 27.41 -5.10 -33.06
N ILE A 24 27.79 -6.15 -33.79
CA ILE A 24 29.11 -6.77 -33.72
C ILE A 24 29.76 -6.71 -35.10
N VAL A 25 30.98 -6.15 -35.13
CA VAL A 25 31.82 -6.03 -36.33
C VAL A 25 33.27 -6.50 -36.02
N PRO A 26 34.12 -6.75 -37.02
CA PRO A 26 35.54 -7.06 -36.76
C PRO A 26 36.24 -5.96 -35.96
N GLY A 27 36.94 -6.31 -34.89
CA GLY A 27 37.61 -5.39 -33.98
C GLY A 27 37.78 -5.98 -32.57
N VAL A 28 38.10 -5.14 -31.57
CA VAL A 28 38.34 -5.59 -30.19
C VAL A 28 37.73 -4.67 -29.12
N MET A 29 37.00 -3.65 -29.54
CA MET A 29 36.44 -2.63 -28.63
C MET A 29 35.07 -3.02 -28.12
N TYR A 30 34.70 -2.48 -26.97
CA TYR A 30 33.35 -2.59 -26.42
C TYR A 30 32.81 -1.20 -26.10
N HIS A 31 31.78 -0.81 -26.79
CA HIS A 31 31.13 0.50 -26.65
C HIS A 31 29.73 0.33 -26.05
N PHE A 32 29.43 1.15 -25.04
CA PHE A 32 28.11 1.16 -24.41
C PHE A 32 27.51 2.56 -24.47
N THR A 33 26.28 2.69 -24.97
CA THR A 33 25.53 3.94 -25.07
C THR A 33 24.14 3.79 -24.46
N GLY A 34 23.51 4.89 -23.99
CA GLY A 34 22.12 4.90 -23.51
C GLY A 34 21.95 5.00 -21.99
N LEU A 35 22.71 5.88 -21.31
CA LEU A 35 22.53 6.25 -19.88
C LEU A 35 22.35 5.07 -18.89
N GLY A 36 23.12 4.00 -19.05
CA GLY A 36 23.18 2.94 -18.03
C GLY A 36 23.87 3.42 -16.76
N ASP A 37 23.39 2.99 -15.60
CA ASP A 37 24.08 3.16 -14.32
C ASP A 37 25.34 2.25 -14.21
N GLU A 38 26.01 2.27 -13.06
CA GLU A 38 27.19 1.41 -12.83
C GLU A 38 26.82 -0.08 -12.91
N ALA A 39 25.67 -0.48 -12.37
CA ALA A 39 25.23 -1.86 -12.41
C ALA A 39 24.97 -2.37 -13.83
N VAL A 40 24.42 -1.53 -14.71
CA VAL A 40 24.26 -1.84 -16.14
C VAL A 40 25.61 -1.89 -16.85
N LYS A 41 26.57 -1.04 -16.51
CA LYS A 41 27.92 -1.08 -17.10
C LYS A 41 28.70 -2.32 -16.63
N GLU A 42 28.52 -2.75 -15.38
CA GLU A 42 29.11 -3.97 -14.82
C GLU A 42 28.48 -5.27 -15.37
N SER A 43 27.30 -5.18 -16.00
CA SER A 43 26.60 -6.32 -16.60
C SER A 43 27.50 -7.12 -17.54
N ARG A 44 28.43 -6.45 -18.25
CA ARG A 44 29.42 -7.10 -19.11
C ARG A 44 30.18 -8.23 -18.37
N ASN A 45 30.64 -7.97 -17.14
CA ASN A 45 31.43 -8.93 -16.37
C ASN A 45 30.56 -10.11 -15.91
N ARG A 46 29.32 -9.82 -15.45
CA ARG A 46 28.37 -10.87 -15.04
C ARG A 46 27.98 -11.73 -16.23
N ILE A 47 27.63 -11.13 -17.36
CA ILE A 47 27.26 -11.82 -18.59
C ILE A 47 28.43 -12.66 -19.10
N ALA A 48 29.66 -12.12 -19.13
CA ALA A 48 30.82 -12.87 -19.58
C ALA A 48 31.08 -14.12 -18.74
N ALA A 49 30.99 -14.03 -17.40
CA ALA A 49 31.10 -15.16 -16.51
C ALA A 49 29.97 -16.17 -16.69
N ALA A 50 28.72 -15.71 -16.74
CA ALA A 50 27.55 -16.57 -16.95
C ALA A 50 27.61 -17.33 -18.27
N LEU A 51 27.99 -16.67 -19.36
CA LEU A 51 28.17 -17.31 -20.67
C LEU A 51 29.29 -18.36 -20.63
N GLN A 52 30.43 -18.03 -20.04
CA GLN A 52 31.57 -18.94 -19.95
C GLN A 52 31.23 -20.20 -19.13
N CYS A 53 30.50 -20.07 -18.03
CA CYS A 53 30.06 -21.23 -17.22
C CYS A 53 29.10 -22.14 -18.00
N ASN A 54 28.42 -21.62 -19.01
CA ASN A 54 27.44 -22.35 -19.82
C ASN A 54 27.95 -22.71 -21.22
N GLY A 55 29.27 -22.68 -21.44
CA GLY A 55 29.92 -23.15 -22.68
C GLY A 55 29.91 -22.15 -23.83
N TYR A 56 29.52 -20.90 -23.59
CA TYR A 56 29.59 -19.81 -24.56
C TYR A 56 30.74 -18.85 -24.23
N LEU A 57 31.34 -18.27 -25.24
CA LEU A 57 32.36 -17.25 -25.07
C LEU A 57 31.76 -15.86 -25.29
N PHE A 58 32.14 -14.91 -24.44
CA PHE A 58 31.82 -13.49 -24.67
C PHE A 58 32.48 -13.03 -26.00
N PRO A 59 31.77 -12.27 -26.87
CA PRO A 59 32.32 -11.82 -28.15
C PRO A 59 33.65 -11.08 -28.01
N ARG A 60 34.69 -11.56 -28.70
CA ARG A 60 36.01 -10.90 -28.79
C ARG A 60 36.10 -10.10 -30.11
N LYS A 61 35.08 -9.27 -30.35
CA LYS A 61 34.90 -8.44 -31.55
C LYS A 61 34.54 -7.03 -31.14
N ASP A 62 34.60 -6.09 -32.05
CA ASP A 62 34.11 -4.73 -31.80
C ASP A 62 32.59 -4.78 -31.61
N THR A 63 32.16 -4.52 -30.38
CA THR A 63 30.79 -4.68 -29.94
C THR A 63 30.23 -3.34 -29.49
N THR A 64 29.19 -2.87 -30.15
CA THR A 64 28.44 -1.67 -29.75
C THR A 64 27.10 -2.06 -29.21
N VAL A 65 26.82 -1.67 -27.97
CA VAL A 65 25.54 -1.81 -27.29
C VAL A 65 24.87 -0.45 -27.17
N ASN A 66 23.64 -0.34 -27.61
CA ASN A 66 22.81 0.85 -27.42
C ASN A 66 21.51 0.49 -26.70
N MET A 67 21.15 1.25 -25.67
CA MET A 67 19.90 1.08 -24.93
C MET A 67 19.01 2.31 -25.10
N ALA A 68 17.98 2.20 -25.92
CA ALA A 68 17.03 3.28 -26.22
C ALA A 68 15.75 3.17 -25.34
N PRO A 69 15.13 4.32 -24.97
CA PRO A 69 15.46 5.70 -25.31
C PRO A 69 16.67 6.24 -24.53
N ALA A 70 17.44 7.16 -25.11
CA ALA A 70 18.70 7.64 -24.54
C ALA A 70 18.52 8.60 -23.35
N ASP A 71 17.38 9.26 -23.24
CA ASP A 71 17.02 10.20 -22.17
C ASP A 71 16.59 9.50 -20.88
N LEU A 72 16.18 8.23 -20.95
CA LEU A 72 15.80 7.42 -19.80
C LEU A 72 17.04 6.75 -19.19
N ARG A 73 17.23 6.94 -17.89
CA ARG A 73 18.27 6.22 -17.15
C ARG A 73 17.85 4.77 -16.92
N LYS A 74 18.70 3.83 -17.30
CA LYS A 74 18.53 2.39 -17.06
C LYS A 74 19.29 2.04 -15.81
N GLU A 75 18.62 1.46 -14.85
CA GLU A 75 19.15 1.18 -13.52
C GLU A 75 18.97 -0.30 -13.15
N GLY A 76 19.99 -0.82 -12.46
CA GLY A 76 19.97 -2.19 -11.94
C GLY A 76 20.36 -3.26 -12.95
N SER A 77 20.27 -4.50 -12.51
CA SER A 77 20.80 -5.70 -13.20
C SER A 77 19.75 -6.46 -14.02
N SER A 78 18.49 -5.97 -14.07
CA SER A 78 17.38 -6.64 -14.80
C SER A 78 17.58 -6.74 -16.31
N PHE A 79 18.54 -5.98 -16.86
CA PHE A 79 18.87 -5.97 -18.28
C PHE A 79 19.90 -7.02 -18.68
N ASP A 80 20.49 -7.78 -17.74
CA ASP A 80 21.54 -8.77 -18.02
C ASP A 80 21.05 -9.84 -18.99
N LEU A 81 19.86 -10.40 -18.77
CA LEU A 81 19.29 -11.44 -19.63
C LEU A 81 19.06 -10.97 -21.08
N PRO A 82 18.29 -9.90 -21.34
CA PRO A 82 18.05 -9.46 -22.72
C PRO A 82 19.33 -9.02 -23.44
N LEU A 83 20.30 -8.44 -22.71
CA LEU A 83 21.59 -8.07 -23.25
C LEU A 83 22.41 -9.31 -23.62
N ALA A 84 22.46 -10.33 -22.77
CA ALA A 84 23.15 -11.59 -23.04
C ALA A 84 22.59 -12.29 -24.30
N MET A 85 21.25 -12.34 -24.42
CA MET A 85 20.58 -12.95 -25.56
C MET A 85 20.87 -12.18 -26.86
N ALA A 86 20.85 -10.83 -26.81
CA ALA A 86 21.19 -10.01 -27.96
C ALA A 86 22.66 -10.16 -28.38
N LEU A 87 23.60 -10.26 -27.42
CA LEU A 87 25.02 -10.50 -27.68
C LEU A 87 25.23 -11.87 -28.37
N LEU A 88 24.63 -12.93 -27.87
CA LEU A 88 24.73 -14.27 -28.47
C LEU A 88 24.18 -14.31 -29.89
N ALA A 89 23.05 -13.67 -30.14
CA ALA A 89 22.46 -13.61 -31.46
C ALA A 89 23.27 -12.74 -32.44
N ALA A 90 23.80 -11.60 -31.97
CA ALA A 90 24.66 -10.72 -32.78
C ALA A 90 26.01 -11.36 -33.15
N ASP A 91 26.53 -12.26 -32.28
CA ASP A 91 27.73 -13.07 -32.55
C ASP A 91 27.42 -14.38 -33.30
N GLU A 92 26.16 -14.56 -33.75
CA GLU A 92 25.71 -15.74 -34.54
C GLU A 92 25.88 -17.08 -33.79
N LYS A 93 25.87 -17.05 -32.44
CA LYS A 93 25.94 -18.25 -31.60
C LYS A 93 24.57 -18.90 -31.41
N ILE A 94 23.51 -18.11 -31.55
CA ILE A 94 22.12 -18.56 -31.49
C ILE A 94 21.29 -17.91 -32.58
N ASP A 95 20.20 -18.56 -32.98
CA ASP A 95 19.20 -17.94 -33.85
C ASP A 95 18.39 -16.91 -33.05
N GLY A 96 18.50 -15.63 -33.42
CA GLY A 96 17.82 -14.51 -32.79
C GLY A 96 16.48 -14.12 -33.40
N THR A 97 15.95 -14.89 -34.39
CA THR A 97 14.74 -14.51 -35.13
C THR A 97 13.53 -14.25 -34.24
N ASN A 98 13.38 -15.00 -33.16
CA ASN A 98 12.27 -14.89 -32.22
C ASN A 98 12.47 -13.84 -31.11
N LEU A 99 13.67 -13.25 -30.95
CA LEU A 99 13.96 -12.33 -29.85
C LEU A 99 13.01 -11.12 -29.81
N ALA A 100 12.67 -10.59 -30.98
CA ALA A 100 11.79 -9.42 -31.07
C ALA A 100 10.34 -9.67 -30.64
N SER A 101 9.93 -10.92 -30.54
CA SER A 101 8.57 -11.29 -30.13
C SER A 101 8.36 -11.27 -28.62
N TYR A 102 9.43 -11.31 -27.84
CA TYR A 102 9.38 -11.43 -26.39
C TYR A 102 10.05 -10.26 -25.70
N MET A 103 9.39 -9.74 -24.67
CA MET A 103 10.06 -8.88 -23.70
C MET A 103 10.77 -9.76 -22.66
N MET A 104 11.96 -9.38 -22.23
CA MET A 104 12.77 -10.16 -21.30
C MET A 104 13.29 -9.31 -20.16
N VAL A 105 13.24 -9.84 -18.95
CA VAL A 105 13.86 -9.23 -17.76
C VAL A 105 14.50 -10.31 -16.90
N GLY A 106 15.67 -10.04 -16.34
CA GLY A 106 16.35 -10.97 -15.44
C GLY A 106 17.78 -10.55 -15.16
N GLU A 107 18.19 -10.63 -13.91
CA GLU A 107 19.58 -10.52 -13.50
C GLU A 107 20.26 -11.89 -13.64
N LEU A 108 21.49 -11.90 -14.12
CA LEU A 108 22.28 -13.14 -14.26
C LEU A 108 23.23 -13.31 -13.08
N GLY A 109 23.12 -14.46 -12.41
CA GLY A 109 24.19 -14.97 -11.57
C GLY A 109 25.41 -15.37 -12.41
N LEU A 110 26.58 -15.45 -11.81
CA LEU A 110 27.82 -15.84 -12.51
C LEU A 110 27.75 -17.28 -13.08
N ASP A 111 26.89 -18.11 -12.53
CA ASP A 111 26.60 -19.48 -12.98
C ASP A 111 25.51 -19.53 -14.09
N GLY A 112 24.95 -18.38 -14.46
CA GLY A 112 23.89 -18.27 -15.46
C GLY A 112 22.46 -18.46 -14.92
N ARG A 113 22.26 -18.60 -13.60
CA ARG A 113 20.94 -18.62 -12.99
C ARG A 113 20.29 -17.24 -13.03
N LEU A 114 18.97 -17.21 -13.21
CA LEU A 114 18.18 -15.99 -13.20
C LEU A 114 17.76 -15.65 -11.76
N GLN A 115 18.13 -14.44 -11.33
CA GLN A 115 17.78 -13.88 -10.03
C GLN A 115 16.46 -13.10 -10.10
N PRO A 116 15.66 -13.06 -9.02
CA PRO A 116 14.41 -12.32 -8.97
C PRO A 116 14.57 -10.84 -9.28
N VAL A 117 13.60 -10.27 -9.99
CA VAL A 117 13.53 -8.84 -10.31
C VAL A 117 12.35 -8.18 -9.59
N LYS A 118 12.42 -6.86 -9.42
CA LYS A 118 11.31 -6.06 -8.89
C LYS A 118 10.45 -5.52 -10.03
N GLY A 119 9.14 -5.35 -9.78
CA GLY A 119 8.25 -4.74 -10.74
C GLY A 119 7.87 -5.66 -11.92
N ALA A 120 7.87 -6.97 -11.74
CA ALA A 120 7.51 -7.91 -12.81
C ALA A 120 6.05 -7.73 -13.26
N LEU A 121 5.12 -7.41 -12.35
CA LEU A 121 3.72 -7.15 -12.70
C LEU A 121 3.54 -5.90 -13.58
N PRO A 122 4.02 -4.70 -13.22
CA PRO A 122 3.91 -3.54 -14.11
C PRO A 122 4.65 -3.75 -15.44
N ILE A 123 5.76 -4.50 -15.48
CA ILE A 123 6.43 -4.89 -16.72
C ILE A 123 5.52 -5.78 -17.59
N ALA A 124 4.84 -6.76 -17.00
CA ALA A 124 3.89 -7.60 -17.71
C ALA A 124 2.70 -6.81 -18.29
N ILE A 125 2.18 -5.84 -17.53
CA ILE A 125 1.14 -4.92 -18.01
C ILE A 125 1.62 -4.14 -19.23
N ARG A 126 2.85 -3.64 -19.21
CA ARG A 126 3.46 -2.91 -20.33
C ARG A 126 3.67 -3.81 -21.54
N ALA A 127 4.22 -5.02 -21.34
CA ALA A 127 4.44 -5.99 -22.41
C ALA A 127 3.14 -6.34 -23.15
N ARG A 128 2.03 -6.53 -22.40
CA ARG A 128 0.70 -6.73 -22.99
C ARG A 128 0.21 -5.51 -23.77
N ALA A 129 0.38 -4.32 -23.21
CA ALA A 129 -0.07 -3.08 -23.86
C ALA A 129 0.64 -2.81 -25.19
N GLU A 130 1.90 -3.24 -25.31
CA GLU A 130 2.70 -3.15 -26.55
C GLU A 130 2.60 -4.37 -27.46
N HIS A 131 1.68 -5.29 -27.15
CA HIS A 131 1.37 -6.47 -27.97
C HIS A 131 2.54 -7.44 -28.17
N PHE A 132 3.47 -7.54 -27.21
CA PHE A 132 4.45 -8.63 -27.21
C PHE A 132 3.74 -9.97 -27.14
N LYS A 133 4.27 -10.98 -27.83
CA LYS A 133 3.75 -12.35 -27.76
C LYS A 133 3.84 -12.90 -26.34
N GLY A 134 4.95 -12.61 -25.65
CA GLY A 134 5.14 -13.06 -24.28
C GLY A 134 6.21 -12.29 -23.52
N LEU A 135 6.30 -12.61 -22.24
CA LEU A 135 7.28 -12.07 -21.30
C LEU A 135 8.09 -13.21 -20.68
N ILE A 136 9.41 -13.11 -20.76
CA ILE A 136 10.35 -14.03 -20.11
C ILE A 136 10.86 -13.38 -18.84
N VAL A 137 10.65 -14.07 -17.71
CA VAL A 137 11.01 -13.59 -16.35
C VAL A 137 11.75 -14.69 -15.57
N PRO A 138 12.47 -14.36 -14.50
CA PRO A 138 12.94 -15.37 -13.56
C PRO A 138 11.81 -16.20 -12.99
N LYS A 139 12.04 -17.49 -12.73
CA LYS A 139 11.02 -18.42 -12.20
C LYS A 139 10.32 -17.89 -10.94
N ALA A 140 11.04 -17.16 -10.10
CA ALA A 140 10.49 -16.54 -8.88
C ALA A 140 9.44 -15.45 -9.14
N ASN A 141 9.43 -14.81 -10.33
CA ASN A 141 8.49 -13.77 -10.72
C ASN A 141 7.36 -14.28 -11.64
N GLU A 142 7.36 -15.56 -11.99
CA GLU A 142 6.43 -16.13 -12.96
C GLU A 142 4.96 -15.93 -12.55
N ARG A 143 4.61 -16.25 -11.30
CA ARG A 143 3.24 -16.09 -10.79
C ARG A 143 2.79 -14.64 -10.75
N GLU A 144 3.67 -13.74 -10.30
CA GLU A 144 3.42 -12.30 -10.27
C GLU A 144 3.10 -11.74 -11.66
N ALA A 145 3.90 -12.10 -12.65
CA ALA A 145 3.71 -11.63 -14.04
C ALA A 145 2.50 -12.28 -14.72
N ALA A 146 2.20 -13.55 -14.42
CA ALA A 146 1.10 -14.31 -15.02
C ALA A 146 -0.30 -13.85 -14.59
N VAL A 147 -0.41 -12.91 -13.66
CA VAL A 147 -1.67 -12.21 -13.33
C VAL A 147 -2.26 -11.51 -14.55
N VAL A 148 -1.42 -11.10 -15.50
CA VAL A 148 -1.82 -10.33 -16.67
C VAL A 148 -2.39 -11.25 -17.74
N ASN A 149 -3.70 -11.18 -17.96
CA ASN A 149 -4.38 -11.94 -19.00
C ASN A 149 -3.93 -11.50 -20.41
N ASN A 150 -4.01 -12.42 -21.37
CA ASN A 150 -3.64 -12.21 -22.79
C ASN A 150 -2.16 -11.85 -22.99
N LEU A 151 -1.28 -12.43 -22.18
CA LEU A 151 0.16 -12.39 -22.32
C LEU A 151 0.72 -13.76 -21.93
N GLU A 152 1.52 -14.37 -22.78
CA GLU A 152 2.22 -15.60 -22.45
C GLU A 152 3.39 -15.29 -21.52
N VAL A 153 3.40 -15.85 -20.29
CA VAL A 153 4.48 -15.63 -19.30
C VAL A 153 5.29 -16.90 -19.12
N TYR A 154 6.60 -16.79 -19.29
CA TYR A 154 7.54 -17.89 -19.18
C TYR A 154 8.53 -17.65 -18.05
N GLY A 155 8.41 -18.42 -16.97
CA GLY A 155 9.33 -18.40 -15.85
C GLY A 155 10.52 -19.31 -16.09
N MET A 156 11.71 -18.74 -16.20
CA MET A 156 12.96 -19.46 -16.49
C MET A 156 13.89 -19.45 -15.28
N GLU A 157 14.61 -20.54 -15.07
CA GLU A 157 15.57 -20.68 -13.95
C GLU A 157 16.99 -20.20 -14.31
N ASN A 158 17.35 -20.34 -15.58
CA ASN A 158 18.70 -20.03 -16.06
C ASN A 158 18.72 -19.65 -17.54
N ILE A 159 19.84 -19.09 -17.99
CA ILE A 159 20.03 -18.60 -19.36
C ILE A 159 19.92 -19.73 -20.41
N MET A 160 20.30 -20.97 -20.06
CA MET A 160 20.23 -22.10 -21.00
C MET A 160 18.80 -22.47 -21.37
N GLN A 161 17.86 -22.39 -20.42
CA GLN A 161 16.44 -22.56 -20.70
C GLN A 161 15.92 -21.48 -21.66
N VAL A 162 16.36 -20.23 -21.48
CA VAL A 162 15.98 -19.12 -22.37
C VAL A 162 16.55 -19.33 -23.77
N ILE A 163 17.82 -19.74 -23.90
CA ILE A 163 18.43 -20.06 -25.18
C ILE A 163 17.65 -21.18 -25.88
N SER A 164 17.39 -22.30 -25.20
CA SER A 164 16.68 -23.45 -25.75
C SER A 164 15.25 -23.09 -26.18
N PHE A 165 14.59 -22.22 -25.46
CA PHE A 165 13.24 -21.70 -25.79
C PHE A 165 13.27 -20.82 -27.03
N ILE A 166 14.15 -19.80 -27.08
CA ILE A 166 14.23 -18.84 -28.18
C ILE A 166 14.64 -19.51 -29.49
N THR A 167 15.57 -20.48 -29.42
CA THR A 167 16.02 -21.27 -30.59
C THR A 167 15.08 -22.39 -30.99
N GLY A 168 13.99 -22.60 -30.23
CA GLY A 168 13.02 -23.68 -30.53
C GLY A 168 13.51 -25.08 -30.22
N GLN A 169 14.64 -25.25 -29.54
CA GLN A 169 15.19 -26.56 -29.15
C GLN A 169 14.36 -27.24 -28.07
N GLN A 170 13.74 -26.46 -27.19
CA GLN A 170 12.87 -26.95 -26.14
C GLN A 170 11.59 -26.13 -26.07
N HIS A 171 10.47 -26.80 -25.91
CA HIS A 171 9.17 -26.16 -25.71
C HIS A 171 8.90 -25.99 -24.23
N PHE A 172 8.47 -24.77 -23.83
CA PHE A 172 8.01 -24.45 -22.50
C PHE A 172 6.54 -24.02 -22.57
N SER A 173 5.74 -24.46 -21.62
CA SER A 173 4.36 -24.01 -21.50
C SER A 173 4.32 -22.69 -20.72
N PRO A 174 3.52 -21.71 -21.17
CA PRO A 174 3.33 -20.49 -20.41
C PRO A 174 2.61 -20.78 -19.09
N MET A 175 2.90 -19.99 -18.08
CA MET A 175 2.21 -20.07 -16.79
C MET A 175 0.76 -19.61 -16.96
N VAL A 176 -0.18 -20.44 -16.53
CA VAL A 176 -1.62 -20.12 -16.53
C VAL A 176 -2.10 -20.08 -15.09
N ILE A 177 -2.70 -18.95 -14.70
CA ILE A 177 -3.30 -18.74 -13.37
C ILE A 177 -4.75 -18.34 -13.56
N ASP A 178 -5.66 -18.99 -12.83
CA ASP A 178 -7.01 -18.46 -12.65
C ASP A 178 -7.00 -17.38 -11.56
N THR A 179 -6.56 -16.20 -11.96
CA THR A 179 -6.39 -15.04 -11.08
C THR A 179 -7.67 -14.68 -10.34
N ARG A 180 -8.84 -14.83 -11.00
CA ARG A 180 -10.13 -14.51 -10.37
C ARG A 180 -10.47 -15.51 -9.28
N LYS A 181 -10.31 -16.80 -9.56
CA LYS A 181 -10.59 -17.85 -8.60
C LYS A 181 -9.71 -17.72 -7.35
N GLU A 182 -8.39 -17.63 -7.53
CA GLU A 182 -7.45 -17.45 -6.42
C GLU A 182 -7.76 -16.19 -5.59
N PHE A 183 -8.08 -15.07 -6.27
CA PHE A 183 -8.42 -13.81 -5.61
C PHE A 183 -9.64 -13.95 -4.69
N TYR A 184 -10.76 -14.51 -5.19
CA TYR A 184 -11.99 -14.63 -4.41
C TYR A 184 -11.90 -15.70 -3.31
N GLU A 185 -11.13 -16.77 -3.50
CA GLU A 185 -10.93 -17.80 -2.47
C GLU A 185 -10.13 -17.29 -1.26
N GLN A 186 -9.18 -16.37 -1.48
CA GLN A 186 -8.32 -15.84 -0.42
C GLN A 186 -8.87 -14.56 0.24
N GLN A 187 -9.89 -13.95 -0.33
CA GLN A 187 -10.38 -12.62 0.07
C GLN A 187 -10.88 -12.56 1.52
N TYR A 188 -11.43 -13.67 2.03
CA TYR A 188 -12.02 -13.76 3.39
C TYR A 188 -11.27 -14.70 4.33
N ASN A 189 -10.06 -15.11 4.00
CA ASN A 189 -9.24 -15.99 4.83
C ASN A 189 -8.39 -15.17 5.82
N PHE A 190 -8.99 -14.77 6.94
CA PHE A 190 -8.32 -13.97 7.98
C PHE A 190 -7.91 -14.86 9.16
N ASP A 191 -6.67 -14.68 9.65
CA ASP A 191 -6.14 -15.38 10.84
C ASP A 191 -6.68 -14.82 12.15
N LEU A 192 -7.21 -13.59 12.15
CA LEU A 192 -7.69 -12.86 13.34
C LEU A 192 -9.17 -12.52 13.20
N ASP A 193 -9.95 -12.74 14.27
CA ASP A 193 -11.39 -12.49 14.32
C ASP A 193 -11.77 -11.64 15.55
N TYR A 194 -12.80 -10.76 15.41
CA TYR A 194 -13.34 -9.98 16.53
C TYR A 194 -14.11 -10.84 17.54
N ALA A 195 -14.49 -12.07 17.20
CA ALA A 195 -15.04 -13.03 18.14
C ALA A 195 -14.11 -13.34 19.31
N ASP A 196 -12.79 -13.24 19.09
CA ASP A 196 -11.77 -13.43 20.14
C ASP A 196 -11.75 -12.27 21.16
N VAL A 197 -12.34 -11.13 20.82
CA VAL A 197 -12.32 -9.92 21.64
C VAL A 197 -13.54 -9.88 22.54
N LYS A 198 -13.32 -10.05 23.83
CA LYS A 198 -14.38 -9.99 24.85
C LYS A 198 -14.59 -8.56 25.32
N GLY A 199 -15.86 -8.15 25.41
CA GLY A 199 -16.21 -6.78 25.77
C GLY A 199 -15.79 -5.74 24.74
N GLN A 200 -15.57 -4.49 25.18
CA GLN A 200 -15.12 -3.34 24.34
C GLN A 200 -16.13 -2.98 23.24
N GLU A 201 -17.42 -3.12 23.48
CA GLU A 201 -18.46 -2.93 22.46
C GLU A 201 -18.44 -1.51 21.86
N ASN A 202 -18.14 -0.48 22.66
CA ASN A 202 -18.00 0.89 22.19
C ASN A 202 -16.84 1.06 21.18
N VAL A 203 -15.73 0.34 21.43
CA VAL A 203 -14.55 0.38 20.55
C VAL A 203 -14.82 -0.38 19.26
N LYS A 204 -15.47 -1.55 19.37
CA LYS A 204 -15.90 -2.34 18.20
C LYS A 204 -16.84 -1.51 17.32
N ARG A 205 -17.82 -0.81 17.93
CA ARG A 205 -18.73 0.09 17.21
C ARG A 205 -17.99 1.25 16.55
N ALA A 206 -17.04 1.88 17.23
CA ALA A 206 -16.21 2.94 16.64
C ALA A 206 -15.40 2.43 15.43
N LEU A 207 -14.83 1.21 15.52
CA LEU A 207 -14.09 0.58 14.44
C LEU A 207 -15.00 0.14 13.28
N GLU A 208 -16.22 -0.33 13.56
CA GLU A 208 -17.24 -0.61 12.56
C GLU A 208 -17.62 0.65 11.77
N VAL A 209 -17.89 1.76 12.47
CA VAL A 209 -18.18 3.06 11.83
C VAL A 209 -16.98 3.53 11.01
N ALA A 210 -15.75 3.40 11.55
CA ALA A 210 -14.53 3.75 10.84
C ALA A 210 -14.37 2.91 9.57
N ALA A 211 -14.61 1.60 9.62
CA ALA A 211 -14.53 0.68 8.49
C ALA A 211 -15.58 1.01 7.42
N ALA A 212 -16.83 1.28 7.84
CA ALA A 212 -17.93 1.58 6.95
C ALA A 212 -17.73 2.90 6.18
N GLY A 213 -17.25 3.94 6.87
CA GLY A 213 -17.09 5.28 6.28
C GLY A 213 -15.69 5.57 5.72
N GLY A 214 -14.69 4.71 5.97
CA GLY A 214 -13.29 4.98 5.65
C GLY A 214 -12.68 6.08 6.53
N HIS A 215 -13.19 6.23 7.77
CA HIS A 215 -12.78 7.29 8.70
C HIS A 215 -11.45 6.96 9.39
N ASN A 216 -10.62 7.97 9.55
CA ASN A 216 -9.43 7.88 10.39
C ASN A 216 -9.81 7.85 11.88
N LEU A 217 -9.11 7.01 12.67
CA LEU A 217 -9.48 6.76 14.05
C LEU A 217 -8.25 6.74 14.96
N ILE A 218 -8.40 7.31 16.16
CA ILE A 218 -7.42 7.18 17.25
C ILE A 218 -8.04 6.52 18.48
N MET A 219 -7.34 5.53 19.01
CA MET A 219 -7.68 4.83 20.25
C MET A 219 -6.82 5.34 21.40
N ILE A 220 -7.46 5.75 22.50
CA ILE A 220 -6.78 6.30 23.68
C ILE A 220 -7.11 5.41 24.88
N GLY A 221 -6.09 4.94 25.58
CA GLY A 221 -6.32 4.10 26.77
C GLY A 221 -5.03 3.62 27.41
N PRO A 222 -5.10 3.06 28.61
CA PRO A 222 -3.94 2.62 29.36
C PRO A 222 -3.18 1.48 28.65
N PRO A 223 -1.93 1.21 29.04
CA PRO A 223 -1.18 0.05 28.57
C PRO A 223 -1.96 -1.25 28.82
N GLY A 224 -1.91 -2.20 27.89
CA GLY A 224 -2.61 -3.49 28.06
C GLY A 224 -4.12 -3.46 27.82
N SER A 225 -4.73 -2.32 27.44
CA SER A 225 -6.18 -2.24 27.15
C SER A 225 -6.61 -2.87 25.82
N GLY A 226 -5.69 -3.40 25.01
CA GLY A 226 -6.01 -4.14 23.78
C GLY A 226 -6.02 -3.30 22.50
N LYS A 227 -5.53 -2.05 22.50
CA LYS A 227 -5.51 -1.13 21.34
C LYS A 227 -4.94 -1.76 20.06
N SER A 228 -3.72 -2.28 20.15
CA SER A 228 -3.03 -2.90 18.99
C SER A 228 -3.70 -4.21 18.57
N MET A 229 -4.30 -4.96 19.50
CA MET A 229 -5.08 -6.17 19.23
C MET A 229 -6.33 -5.84 18.40
N MET A 230 -7.04 -4.77 18.75
CA MET A 230 -8.22 -4.29 18.03
C MET A 230 -7.86 -3.81 16.62
N ALA A 231 -6.78 -3.00 16.49
CA ALA A 231 -6.32 -2.49 15.20
C ALA A 231 -5.93 -3.63 14.23
N LYS A 232 -5.23 -4.66 14.69
CA LYS A 232 -4.80 -5.80 13.86
C LYS A 232 -5.97 -6.62 13.30
N ARG A 233 -7.15 -6.56 13.92
CA ARG A 233 -8.36 -7.25 13.46
C ARG A 233 -9.18 -6.42 12.47
N LEU A 234 -8.91 -5.13 12.35
CA LEU A 234 -9.68 -4.23 11.47
C LEU A 234 -9.74 -4.69 10.00
N PRO A 235 -8.68 -5.27 9.39
CA PRO A 235 -8.79 -5.81 8.04
C PRO A 235 -9.91 -6.83 7.85
N SER A 236 -10.25 -7.61 8.89
CA SER A 236 -11.27 -8.65 8.82
C SER A 236 -12.71 -8.13 8.69
N ILE A 237 -12.94 -6.85 9.02
CA ILE A 237 -14.27 -6.20 8.89
C ILE A 237 -14.33 -5.16 7.77
N LEU A 238 -13.22 -4.85 7.12
CA LEU A 238 -13.22 -3.94 5.97
C LEU A 238 -13.95 -4.55 4.76
N PRO A 239 -14.54 -3.73 3.89
CA PRO A 239 -15.04 -4.20 2.60
C PRO A 239 -13.89 -4.86 1.81
N PRO A 240 -14.19 -5.96 1.09
CA PRO A 240 -13.17 -6.62 0.29
C PRO A 240 -12.58 -5.69 -0.77
N LEU A 241 -11.35 -5.98 -1.23
CA LEU A 241 -10.77 -5.29 -2.38
C LEU A 241 -11.56 -5.61 -3.64
N SER A 242 -11.78 -4.63 -4.50
CA SER A 242 -12.12 -4.89 -5.90
C SER A 242 -10.89 -5.41 -6.66
N LEU A 243 -11.10 -6.04 -7.81
CA LEU A 243 -9.97 -6.48 -8.66
C LEU A 243 -9.08 -5.32 -9.10
N ALA A 244 -9.67 -4.13 -9.34
CA ALA A 244 -8.92 -2.94 -9.72
C ALA A 244 -8.04 -2.44 -8.55
N GLU A 245 -8.60 -2.32 -7.34
CA GLU A 245 -7.84 -1.96 -6.14
C GLU A 245 -6.74 -2.98 -5.83
N SER A 246 -7.04 -4.28 -6.00
CA SER A 246 -6.06 -5.36 -5.81
C SER A 246 -4.90 -5.25 -6.78
N LEU A 247 -5.17 -5.00 -8.07
CA LEU A 247 -4.15 -4.85 -9.09
C LEU A 247 -3.24 -3.64 -8.80
N GLU A 248 -3.82 -2.48 -8.49
CA GLU A 248 -3.09 -1.27 -8.14
C GLU A 248 -2.21 -1.47 -6.89
N THR A 249 -2.78 -2.07 -5.84
CA THR A 249 -2.04 -2.39 -4.61
C THR A 249 -0.90 -3.38 -4.88
N THR A 250 -1.16 -4.40 -5.70
CA THR A 250 -0.14 -5.40 -6.06
C THR A 250 0.99 -4.78 -6.87
N GLN A 251 0.71 -3.83 -7.77
CA GLN A 251 1.75 -3.10 -8.52
C GLN A 251 2.70 -2.34 -7.58
N ILE A 252 2.17 -1.62 -6.58
CA ILE A 252 2.99 -0.89 -5.60
C ILE A 252 3.91 -1.87 -4.85
N HIS A 253 3.36 -2.99 -4.38
CA HIS A 253 4.14 -4.01 -3.67
C HIS A 253 5.15 -4.73 -4.56
N SER A 254 4.83 -4.91 -5.84
CA SER A 254 5.74 -5.44 -6.86
C SER A 254 6.96 -4.54 -7.05
N VAL A 255 6.75 -3.24 -7.27
CA VAL A 255 7.82 -2.23 -7.39
C VAL A 255 8.68 -2.18 -6.12
N ALA A 256 8.06 -2.28 -4.95
CA ALA A 256 8.77 -2.34 -3.66
C ALA A 256 9.57 -3.64 -3.46
N GLY A 257 9.31 -4.69 -4.23
CA GLY A 257 9.87 -6.03 -4.02
C GLY A 257 9.36 -6.68 -2.72
N LYS A 258 8.11 -6.39 -2.34
CA LYS A 258 7.47 -6.86 -1.10
C LYS A 258 6.39 -7.93 -1.33
N LEU A 259 6.25 -8.43 -2.55
CA LEU A 259 5.37 -9.56 -2.83
C LEU A 259 6.01 -10.87 -2.34
N SER A 260 5.18 -11.77 -1.80
CA SER A 260 5.64 -13.12 -1.48
C SER A 260 5.84 -13.94 -2.76
N LYS A 261 6.80 -14.87 -2.77
CA LYS A 261 7.11 -15.71 -3.96
C LYS A 261 5.92 -16.51 -4.50
N ASN A 262 4.89 -16.75 -3.67
CA ASN A 262 3.73 -17.55 -4.04
C ASN A 262 2.46 -16.69 -4.27
N SER A 263 2.55 -15.37 -4.16
CA SER A 263 1.42 -14.47 -4.33
C SER A 263 1.23 -14.10 -5.79
N SER A 264 0.01 -14.23 -6.30
CA SER A 264 -0.41 -13.71 -7.60
C SER A 264 -0.93 -12.27 -7.45
N LEU A 265 -2.03 -12.09 -6.72
CA LEU A 265 -2.61 -10.80 -6.36
C LEU A 265 -2.71 -10.65 -4.84
N ILE A 266 -2.63 -9.42 -4.36
CA ILE A 266 -3.00 -9.08 -2.98
C ILE A 266 -4.52 -9.11 -2.91
N SER A 267 -5.07 -10.09 -2.17
CA SER A 267 -6.50 -10.33 -2.04
C SER A 267 -7.12 -9.65 -0.82
N GLN A 268 -6.31 -9.30 0.18
CA GLN A 268 -6.73 -8.63 1.41
C GLN A 268 -6.16 -7.24 1.50
N ARG A 269 -6.87 -6.34 2.18
CA ARG A 269 -6.39 -4.97 2.41
C ARG A 269 -5.11 -4.98 3.25
N PRO A 270 -4.02 -4.34 2.78
CA PRO A 270 -2.76 -4.30 3.50
C PRO A 270 -2.91 -3.69 4.90
N PHE A 271 -2.24 -4.27 5.88
CA PHE A 271 -2.08 -3.69 7.22
C PHE A 271 -0.61 -3.37 7.47
N ARG A 272 -0.28 -2.08 7.50
CA ARG A 272 1.09 -1.61 7.73
C ARG A 272 1.19 -0.97 9.10
N SER A 273 2.16 -1.45 9.89
CA SER A 273 2.39 -0.96 11.26
C SER A 273 3.87 -0.62 11.45
N PRO A 274 4.31 0.55 10.96
CA PRO A 274 5.68 0.96 11.16
C PRO A 274 5.95 1.25 12.63
N HIS A 275 7.15 0.90 13.09
CA HIS A 275 7.59 1.24 14.44
C HIS A 275 7.81 2.75 14.57
N HIS A 276 7.59 3.33 15.74
CA HIS A 276 7.71 4.79 15.97
C HIS A 276 9.13 5.35 15.70
N THR A 277 10.17 4.50 15.66
CA THR A 277 11.54 4.89 15.30
C THR A 277 11.81 4.90 13.80
N ILE A 278 10.78 4.68 12.96
CA ILE A 278 10.93 4.67 11.51
C ILE A 278 11.51 5.99 11.01
N SER A 279 12.43 5.92 10.04
CA SER A 279 12.92 7.11 9.36
C SER A 279 11.88 7.67 8.39
N GLU A 280 11.91 8.98 8.14
CA GLU A 280 11.05 9.63 7.14
C GLU A 280 11.15 8.94 5.77
N ALA A 281 12.37 8.64 5.31
CA ALA A 281 12.59 7.97 4.02
C ALA A 281 11.98 6.56 3.96
N ALA A 282 11.91 5.84 5.09
CA ALA A 282 11.24 4.54 5.12
C ALA A 282 9.72 4.68 5.18
N LEU A 283 9.20 5.74 5.79
CA LEU A 283 7.77 5.99 5.88
C LEU A 283 7.21 6.53 4.56
N VAL A 284 7.82 7.57 4.01
CA VAL A 284 7.39 8.26 2.77
C VAL A 284 7.83 7.50 1.52
N GLY A 285 9.01 6.97 1.57
CA GLY A 285 9.72 6.43 0.44
C GLY A 285 10.92 7.31 0.06
N GLY A 286 11.78 6.80 -0.77
CA GLY A 286 12.99 7.53 -1.17
C GLY A 286 14.10 6.60 -1.63
N GLY A 287 15.33 7.07 -1.49
CA GLY A 287 16.51 6.41 -2.01
C GLY A 287 17.03 7.10 -3.27
N ILE A 288 18.11 6.59 -3.84
CA ILE A 288 18.64 7.06 -5.13
C ILE A 288 17.60 6.79 -6.21
N ASN A 289 17.00 5.60 -6.18
CA ASN A 289 15.83 5.20 -6.97
C ASN A 289 14.61 5.36 -6.06
N PRO A 290 13.68 6.26 -6.38
CA PRO A 290 12.53 6.53 -5.52
C PRO A 290 11.65 5.29 -5.35
N MET A 291 11.81 4.59 -4.22
CA MET A 291 11.01 3.42 -3.86
C MET A 291 9.83 3.82 -2.97
N PRO A 292 8.68 3.13 -3.07
CA PRO A 292 7.54 3.42 -2.21
C PRO A 292 7.84 3.08 -0.74
N GLY A 293 7.41 3.95 0.18
CA GLY A 293 7.51 3.75 1.63
C GLY A 293 6.28 3.06 2.23
N GLU A 294 6.24 2.97 3.57
CA GLU A 294 5.14 2.33 4.30
C GLU A 294 3.77 2.98 4.03
N ILE A 295 3.73 4.29 3.78
CA ILE A 295 2.52 5.03 3.39
C ILE A 295 1.94 4.48 2.09
N SER A 296 2.77 4.33 1.04
CA SER A 296 2.33 3.78 -0.24
C SER A 296 2.01 2.29 -0.15
N LEU A 297 2.75 1.54 0.67
CA LEU A 297 2.49 0.11 0.92
C LEU A 297 1.17 -0.12 1.69
N ALA A 298 0.64 0.90 2.37
CA ALA A 298 -0.67 0.86 3.02
C ALA A 298 -1.83 1.20 2.05
N HIS A 299 -1.55 1.49 0.79
CA HIS A 299 -2.56 1.84 -0.21
C HIS A 299 -3.70 0.83 -0.26
N ASN A 300 -4.95 1.32 -0.30
CA ASN A 300 -6.20 0.56 -0.21
C ASN A 300 -6.34 -0.29 1.06
N GLY A 301 -5.56 0.02 2.10
CA GLY A 301 -5.53 -0.70 3.36
C GLY A 301 -5.44 0.22 4.57
N ILE A 302 -4.68 -0.19 5.57
CA ILE A 302 -4.55 0.48 6.87
C ILE A 302 -3.09 0.83 7.13
N LEU A 303 -2.86 2.08 7.56
CA LEU A 303 -1.63 2.50 8.20
C LEU A 303 -1.89 2.65 9.69
N PHE A 304 -1.31 1.76 10.51
CA PHE A 304 -1.46 1.77 11.96
C PHE A 304 -0.24 2.38 12.63
N ALA A 305 -0.44 3.50 13.32
CA ALA A 305 0.58 4.16 14.13
C ALA A 305 0.36 3.84 15.62
N ASP A 306 1.06 2.82 16.13
CA ASP A 306 1.04 2.50 17.55
C ASP A 306 1.89 3.50 18.33
N GLU A 307 1.45 3.90 19.52
CA GLU A 307 2.12 4.89 20.35
C GLU A 307 2.38 6.22 19.61
N LEU A 308 1.37 6.79 18.98
CA LEU A 308 1.44 7.96 18.11
C LEU A 308 2.32 9.11 18.66
N PRO A 309 2.26 9.52 19.95
CA PRO A 309 3.11 10.58 20.49
C PRO A 309 4.61 10.24 20.58
N GLU A 310 5.00 8.98 20.35
CA GLU A 310 6.40 8.56 20.37
C GLU A 310 7.10 8.72 19.02
N PHE A 311 6.33 8.89 17.93
CA PHE A 311 6.89 9.27 16.64
C PHE A 311 7.54 10.65 16.69
N SER A 312 8.60 10.86 15.91
CA SER A 312 9.19 12.19 15.79
C SER A 312 8.16 13.19 15.24
N LYS A 313 8.22 14.45 15.70
CA LYS A 313 7.32 15.50 15.22
C LYS A 313 7.38 15.64 13.70
N HIS A 314 8.58 15.53 13.13
CA HIS A 314 8.78 15.63 11.69
C HIS A 314 8.09 14.47 10.94
N THR A 315 8.25 13.25 11.45
CA THR A 315 7.57 12.05 10.90
C THR A 315 6.04 12.20 10.91
N LEU A 316 5.47 12.80 11.95
CA LEU A 316 4.02 13.05 12.04
C LEU A 316 3.55 14.12 11.04
N GLU A 317 4.35 15.17 10.83
CA GLU A 317 3.98 16.24 9.90
C GLU A 317 3.94 15.78 8.44
N VAL A 318 4.80 14.82 8.03
CA VAL A 318 4.77 14.30 6.66
C VAL A 318 3.53 13.46 6.35
N LEU A 319 2.78 12.98 7.36
CA LEU A 319 1.51 12.28 7.15
C LEU A 319 0.37 13.21 6.69
N ARG A 320 0.49 14.53 6.90
CA ARG A 320 -0.60 15.48 6.65
C ARG A 320 -1.03 15.53 5.20
N GLN A 321 -0.07 15.60 4.28
CA GLN A 321 -0.36 15.65 2.85
C GLN A 321 -0.98 14.33 2.33
N PRO A 322 -0.40 13.15 2.59
CA PRO A 322 -0.99 11.87 2.17
C PRO A 322 -2.41 11.64 2.69
N LEU A 323 -2.72 12.08 3.89
CA LEU A 323 -4.08 11.97 4.47
C LEU A 323 -5.11 12.86 3.76
N GLU A 324 -4.66 13.91 3.09
CA GLU A 324 -5.53 14.86 2.38
C GLU A 324 -5.61 14.53 0.88
N ASP A 325 -4.43 14.46 0.22
CA ASP A 325 -4.30 14.34 -1.23
C ASP A 325 -4.37 12.88 -1.72
N ARG A 326 -4.13 11.90 -0.84
CA ARG A 326 -4.06 10.46 -1.14
C ARG A 326 -3.02 10.09 -2.20
N VAL A 327 -2.07 10.96 -2.39
CA VAL A 327 -0.92 10.79 -3.25
C VAL A 327 0.30 11.28 -2.51
N ILE A 328 1.43 10.60 -2.68
CA ILE A 328 2.71 11.01 -2.15
C ILE A 328 3.67 11.23 -3.30
N THR A 329 4.28 12.40 -3.34
CA THR A 329 5.26 12.78 -4.37
C THR A 329 6.66 12.71 -3.77
N ILE A 330 7.50 11.85 -4.33
CA ILE A 330 8.91 11.72 -3.97
C ILE A 330 9.72 12.48 -5.00
N SER A 331 10.14 13.71 -4.65
CA SER A 331 10.95 14.55 -5.53
C SER A 331 12.44 14.44 -5.19
N ARG A 332 13.26 14.23 -6.20
CA ARG A 332 14.73 14.27 -6.17
C ARG A 332 15.23 15.13 -7.31
N ALA A 333 16.51 15.55 -7.25
CA ALA A 333 17.09 16.48 -8.24
C ALA A 333 16.87 16.09 -9.71
N LYS A 334 16.65 14.80 -10.00
CA LYS A 334 16.48 14.28 -11.37
C LYS A 334 15.14 13.60 -11.64
N TYR A 335 14.35 13.32 -10.60
CA TYR A 335 13.10 12.55 -10.71
C TYR A 335 12.04 13.09 -9.76
N SER A 336 10.81 13.09 -10.23
CA SER A 336 9.63 13.23 -9.40
C SER A 336 8.74 12.03 -9.70
N VAL A 337 8.44 11.24 -8.68
CA VAL A 337 7.61 10.03 -8.78
C VAL A 337 6.45 10.17 -7.84
N GLU A 338 5.25 9.88 -8.33
CA GLU A 338 4.04 9.86 -7.54
C GLU A 338 3.60 8.42 -7.25
N TYR A 339 3.23 8.18 -5.99
CA TYR A 339 2.63 6.92 -5.58
C TYR A 339 1.24 7.18 -4.99
N PRO A 340 0.22 6.41 -5.35
CA PRO A 340 -1.06 6.50 -4.69
C PRO A 340 -0.94 6.00 -3.24
N CYS A 341 -1.66 6.62 -2.33
CA CYS A 341 -1.64 6.30 -0.90
C CYS A 341 -3.02 6.52 -0.24
N ASN A 342 -4.06 5.96 -0.85
CA ASN A 342 -5.39 5.96 -0.28
C ASN A 342 -5.48 4.90 0.84
N PHE A 343 -5.16 5.28 2.06
CA PHE A 343 -5.18 4.40 3.23
C PHE A 343 -6.09 4.95 4.32
N GLN A 344 -6.57 4.08 5.19
CA GLN A 344 -7.23 4.44 6.44
C GLN A 344 -6.17 4.57 7.54
N PHE A 345 -6.10 5.72 8.18
CA PHE A 345 -5.16 5.98 9.26
C PHE A 345 -5.77 5.58 10.60
N ILE A 346 -5.17 4.61 11.25
CA ILE A 346 -5.55 4.17 12.60
C ILE A 346 -4.37 4.45 13.51
N ALA A 347 -4.63 5.08 14.64
CA ALA A 347 -3.61 5.39 15.62
C ALA A 347 -3.96 4.85 17.01
N SER A 348 -2.97 4.64 17.83
CA SER A 348 -3.15 4.39 19.25
C SER A 348 -2.26 5.29 20.10
N MET A 349 -2.70 5.62 21.29
CA MET A 349 -1.90 6.35 22.27
C MET A 349 -2.30 6.03 23.70
N ASN A 350 -1.40 6.32 24.63
CA ASN A 350 -1.74 6.36 26.04
C ASN A 350 -2.31 7.74 26.41
N PRO A 351 -3.09 7.86 27.48
CA PRO A 351 -3.69 9.14 27.87
C PRO A 351 -2.68 10.13 28.49
N CYS A 352 -1.50 9.65 28.90
CA CYS A 352 -0.42 10.46 29.46
C CYS A 352 0.91 9.68 29.41
N PRO A 353 2.06 10.28 29.77
CA PRO A 353 3.35 9.57 29.75
C PRO A 353 3.42 8.32 30.62
N CYS A 354 2.78 8.28 31.81
CA CYS A 354 2.72 7.08 32.64
C CYS A 354 1.66 6.07 32.19
N GLY A 355 0.70 6.49 31.34
CA GLY A 355 -0.35 5.65 30.78
C GLY A 355 -1.63 5.54 31.60
N TYR A 356 -1.71 6.12 32.80
CA TYR A 356 -2.80 5.86 33.75
C TYR A 356 -3.69 7.08 34.06
N TYR A 357 -3.64 8.13 33.25
CA TYR A 357 -4.52 9.28 33.45
C TYR A 357 -5.97 8.88 33.15
N GLY A 358 -6.86 9.09 34.12
CA GLY A 358 -8.26 8.67 34.04
C GLY A 358 -8.51 7.17 34.31
N ASP A 359 -7.48 6.40 34.65
CA ASP A 359 -7.64 4.98 35.00
C ASP A 359 -8.24 4.84 36.42
N PRO A 360 -9.36 4.14 36.60
CA PRO A 360 -9.98 3.97 37.92
C PRO A 360 -9.20 3.05 38.88
N THR A 361 -8.28 2.23 38.35
CA THR A 361 -7.54 1.21 39.11
C THR A 361 -6.11 1.59 39.43
N HIS A 362 -5.51 2.47 38.64
CA HIS A 362 -4.12 2.90 38.79
C HIS A 362 -4.02 4.42 38.91
N ARG A 363 -3.28 4.90 39.92
CA ARG A 363 -3.07 6.32 40.12
C ARG A 363 -2.09 6.90 39.08
N CYS A 364 -2.51 7.93 38.35
CA CYS A 364 -1.62 8.70 37.50
C CYS A 364 -0.63 9.54 38.37
N VAL A 365 0.65 9.50 37.98
CA VAL A 365 1.73 10.24 38.65
C VAL A 365 2.19 11.49 37.86
N CYS A 366 1.59 11.73 36.68
CA CYS A 366 1.95 12.84 35.81
C CYS A 366 1.36 14.15 36.31
N THR A 367 2.15 15.24 36.25
CA THR A 367 1.64 16.59 36.46
C THR A 367 0.82 17.05 35.25
N PRO A 368 -0.14 18.01 35.42
CA PRO A 368 -0.91 18.56 34.29
C PRO A 368 -0.02 19.08 33.15
N GLY A 369 1.10 19.73 33.47
CA GLY A 369 2.05 20.20 32.46
C GLY A 369 2.74 19.09 31.67
N GLN A 370 3.01 17.94 32.31
CA GLN A 370 3.55 16.75 31.60
C GLN A 370 2.51 16.15 30.68
N ILE A 371 1.25 16.04 31.09
CA ILE A 371 0.15 15.56 30.27
C ILE A 371 -0.02 16.47 29.06
N GLN A 372 -0.10 17.80 29.26
CA GLN A 372 -0.25 18.76 28.18
C GLN A 372 0.93 18.71 27.19
N LYS A 373 2.17 18.63 27.69
CA LYS A 373 3.36 18.47 26.84
C LYS A 373 3.32 17.20 26.01
N TYR A 374 2.81 16.10 26.56
CA TYR A 374 2.66 14.82 25.87
C TYR A 374 1.60 14.91 24.77
N MET A 375 0.43 15.48 25.06
CA MET A 375 -0.64 15.70 24.09
C MET A 375 -0.21 16.63 22.95
N ASN A 376 0.55 17.68 23.25
CA ASN A 376 1.05 18.66 22.27
C ASN A 376 2.12 18.10 21.31
N LYS A 377 2.59 16.85 21.51
CA LYS A 377 3.42 16.17 20.51
C LYS A 377 2.65 15.93 19.21
N ILE A 378 1.34 15.73 19.30
CA ILE A 378 0.45 15.62 18.15
C ILE A 378 -0.05 17.01 17.79
N SER A 379 0.23 17.45 16.57
CA SER A 379 -0.22 18.77 16.13
C SER A 379 -1.73 18.83 15.93
N GLY A 380 -2.35 20.00 16.23
CA GLY A 380 -3.76 20.23 15.96
C GLY A 380 -4.17 19.88 14.51
N PRO A 381 -3.41 20.34 13.49
CA PRO A 381 -3.69 19.97 12.10
C PRO A 381 -3.69 18.47 11.80
N LEU A 382 -2.93 17.65 12.52
CA LEU A 382 -2.98 16.19 12.38
C LEU A 382 -4.23 15.61 13.08
N LEU A 383 -4.55 16.09 14.29
CA LEU A 383 -5.79 15.71 15.00
C LEU A 383 -7.04 16.08 14.20
N ASP A 384 -7.01 17.22 13.52
CA ASP A 384 -8.09 17.64 12.62
C ASP A 384 -8.35 16.64 11.46
N ARG A 385 -7.41 15.75 11.13
CA ARG A 385 -7.56 14.71 10.10
C ARG A 385 -8.00 13.37 10.64
N ILE A 386 -8.19 13.28 11.95
CA ILE A 386 -8.74 12.09 12.63
C ILE A 386 -10.22 12.35 12.91
N ASP A 387 -11.08 11.55 12.31
CA ASP A 387 -12.55 11.74 12.40
C ASP A 387 -13.12 11.20 13.69
N ILE A 388 -12.61 10.05 14.15
CA ILE A 388 -13.11 9.28 15.30
C ILE A 388 -12.05 9.19 16.39
N GLN A 389 -12.41 9.59 17.59
CA GLN A 389 -11.56 9.52 18.79
C GLN A 389 -12.28 8.63 19.81
N CYS A 390 -11.67 7.50 20.16
CA CYS A 390 -12.29 6.48 21.01
C CYS A 390 -11.46 6.20 22.26
N GLU A 391 -12.07 6.30 23.43
CA GLU A 391 -11.45 5.88 24.68
C GLU A 391 -11.62 4.37 24.90
N ILE A 392 -10.55 3.69 25.27
CA ILE A 392 -10.53 2.28 25.63
C ILE A 392 -10.26 2.15 27.12
N THR A 393 -11.20 1.55 27.83
CA THR A 393 -11.04 1.20 29.24
C THR A 393 -10.56 -0.24 29.38
N PRO A 394 -9.77 -0.57 30.43
CA PRO A 394 -9.41 -1.97 30.71
C PRO A 394 -10.66 -2.83 30.91
N VAL A 395 -10.66 -4.03 30.34
CA VAL A 395 -11.74 -5.00 30.59
C VAL A 395 -11.54 -5.62 31.95
N PRO A 396 -12.53 -5.61 32.84
CA PRO A 396 -12.44 -6.29 34.15
C PRO A 396 -12.15 -7.79 33.98
N PHE A 397 -11.33 -8.36 34.85
CA PHE A 397 -10.96 -9.78 34.80
C PHE A 397 -12.20 -10.72 34.77
N LYS A 398 -13.26 -10.34 35.45
CA LYS A 398 -14.52 -11.08 35.48
C LYS A 398 -15.15 -11.20 34.08
N ASP A 399 -15.08 -10.12 33.29
CA ASP A 399 -15.65 -10.11 31.94
C ASP A 399 -14.76 -10.89 30.97
N ILE A 400 -13.44 -10.88 31.16
CA ILE A 400 -12.50 -11.69 30.36
C ILE A 400 -12.76 -13.18 30.58
N SER A 401 -13.02 -13.60 31.84
CA SER A 401 -13.13 -15.03 32.22
C SER A 401 -14.50 -15.66 31.97
N GLN A 402 -15.58 -14.86 32.00
CA GLN A 402 -16.96 -15.37 32.01
C GLN A 402 -17.79 -14.96 30.78
N THR A 403 -17.34 -14.02 29.97
CA THR A 403 -18.12 -13.53 28.84
C THR A 403 -18.05 -14.48 27.63
N ALA A 404 -19.19 -14.68 26.97
CA ALA A 404 -19.28 -15.41 25.72
C ALA A 404 -18.33 -14.81 24.65
N PRO A 405 -17.98 -15.56 23.60
CA PRO A 405 -17.25 -15.01 22.46
C PRO A 405 -17.92 -13.74 21.94
N GLY A 406 -17.09 -12.80 21.45
CA GLY A 406 -17.59 -11.58 20.84
C GLY A 406 -18.33 -11.84 19.51
N GLU A 407 -18.89 -10.78 18.92
CA GLU A 407 -19.50 -10.87 17.61
C GLU A 407 -18.45 -11.24 16.54
N PRO A 408 -18.73 -12.23 15.66
CA PRO A 408 -17.81 -12.60 14.59
C PRO A 408 -17.52 -11.46 13.61
N SER A 409 -16.29 -11.35 13.13
CA SER A 409 -15.89 -10.38 12.10
C SER A 409 -16.75 -10.47 10.84
N ALA A 410 -17.22 -11.66 10.47
CA ALA A 410 -18.07 -11.85 9.31
C ALA A 410 -19.37 -11.06 9.41
N THR A 411 -20.05 -11.10 10.57
CA THR A 411 -21.31 -10.38 10.80
C THR A 411 -21.11 -8.87 10.77
N ILE A 412 -20.05 -8.36 11.41
CA ILE A 412 -19.71 -6.93 11.37
C ILE A 412 -19.41 -6.50 9.92
N ARG A 413 -18.64 -7.30 9.19
CA ARG A 413 -18.28 -7.04 7.80
C ARG A 413 -19.50 -6.99 6.88
N GLU A 414 -20.52 -7.82 7.09
CA GLU A 414 -21.77 -7.76 6.31
C GLU A 414 -22.46 -6.41 6.45
N ARG A 415 -22.57 -5.86 7.67
CA ARG A 415 -23.12 -4.52 7.92
C ARG A 415 -22.27 -3.42 7.26
N VAL A 416 -20.94 -3.54 7.38
CA VAL A 416 -19.99 -2.61 6.76
C VAL A 416 -20.11 -2.64 5.24
N ILE A 417 -20.23 -3.82 4.61
CA ILE A 417 -20.42 -3.95 3.16
C ILE A 417 -21.75 -3.33 2.73
N ALA A 418 -22.84 -3.58 3.47
CA ALA A 418 -24.16 -2.99 3.16
C ALA A 418 -24.11 -1.46 3.19
N ALA A 419 -23.52 -0.87 4.22
CA ALA A 419 -23.34 0.58 4.31
C ALA A 419 -22.43 1.12 3.18
N ARG A 420 -21.39 0.39 2.80
CA ARG A 420 -20.50 0.77 1.70
C ARG A 420 -21.21 0.72 0.34
N GLN A 421 -22.08 -0.24 0.10
CA GLN A 421 -22.87 -0.32 -1.12
C GLN A 421 -23.81 0.89 -1.27
N ILE A 422 -24.41 1.38 -0.18
CA ILE A 422 -25.19 2.63 -0.18
C ILE A 422 -24.31 3.81 -0.61
N GLN A 423 -23.10 3.90 -0.11
CA GLN A 423 -22.14 4.95 -0.45
C GLN A 423 -21.68 4.86 -1.90
N GLU A 424 -21.34 3.67 -2.38
CA GLU A 424 -20.96 3.43 -3.79
C GLU A 424 -22.08 3.84 -4.74
N GLN A 425 -23.34 3.52 -4.43
CA GLN A 425 -24.47 3.95 -5.23
C GLN A 425 -24.66 5.47 -5.19
N ARG A 426 -24.45 6.10 -4.02
CA ARG A 426 -24.54 7.54 -3.82
C ARG A 426 -23.50 8.31 -4.63
N TYR A 427 -22.29 7.77 -4.73
CA TYR A 427 -21.13 8.44 -5.33
C TYR A 427 -20.75 7.91 -6.72
N LYS A 428 -21.53 7.00 -7.31
CA LYS A 428 -21.19 6.31 -8.58
C LYS A 428 -20.79 7.23 -9.72
N ASP A 429 -21.38 8.44 -9.77
CA ASP A 429 -21.13 9.43 -10.82
C ASP A 429 -20.07 10.48 -10.42
N ILE A 430 -19.45 10.34 -9.24
CA ILE A 430 -18.49 11.29 -8.70
C ILE A 430 -17.10 10.65 -8.68
N LYS A 431 -16.25 11.10 -9.59
CA LYS A 431 -14.89 10.55 -9.73
C LYS A 431 -14.06 10.79 -8.48
N GLY A 432 -13.41 9.75 -7.97
CA GLY A 432 -12.46 9.82 -6.86
C GLY A 432 -13.09 9.85 -5.45
N ILE A 433 -14.41 9.68 -5.33
CA ILE A 433 -15.12 9.59 -4.06
C ILE A 433 -15.74 8.19 -3.95
N HIS A 434 -15.38 7.44 -2.92
CA HIS A 434 -15.81 6.05 -2.70
C HIS A 434 -16.44 5.81 -1.32
N CYS A 435 -16.30 6.77 -0.39
CA CYS A 435 -16.81 6.64 0.97
C CYS A 435 -17.09 8.01 1.61
N ASN A 436 -17.84 8.00 2.71
CA ASN A 436 -18.29 9.23 3.37
C ASN A 436 -17.15 10.10 3.90
N ALA A 437 -16.04 9.52 4.36
CA ALA A 437 -14.87 10.30 4.81
C ALA A 437 -14.32 11.20 3.70
N GLN A 438 -14.58 10.86 2.44
CA GLN A 438 -14.09 11.58 1.26
C GLN A 438 -15.00 12.70 0.78
N MET A 439 -16.19 12.88 1.38
CA MET A 439 -17.11 13.96 1.00
C MET A 439 -16.45 15.33 1.07
N THR A 440 -16.69 16.15 0.05
CA THR A 440 -16.38 17.59 0.07
C THR A 440 -17.41 18.36 0.89
N GLU A 441 -17.14 19.60 1.26
CA GLU A 441 -18.09 20.46 1.99
C GLU A 441 -19.43 20.57 1.25
N ARG A 442 -19.43 20.71 -0.08
CA ARG A 442 -20.66 20.74 -0.88
C ARG A 442 -21.47 19.44 -0.75
N MET A 443 -20.78 18.31 -0.70
CA MET A 443 -21.44 17.00 -0.57
C MET A 443 -21.99 16.77 0.84
N ILE A 444 -21.34 17.30 1.87
CA ILE A 444 -21.85 17.26 3.24
C ILE A 444 -23.20 17.96 3.31
N HIS A 445 -23.33 19.16 2.74
CA HIS A 445 -24.62 19.86 2.66
C HIS A 445 -25.68 19.09 1.86
N GLN A 446 -25.28 18.32 0.86
CA GLN A 446 -26.22 17.57 0.03
C GLN A 446 -26.68 16.26 0.66
N TYR A 447 -25.77 15.53 1.34
CA TYR A 447 -26.01 14.14 1.76
C TYR A 447 -26.04 13.92 3.28
N ALA A 448 -25.54 14.87 4.06
CA ALA A 448 -25.38 14.76 5.51
C ALA A 448 -26.09 15.91 6.26
N GLU A 449 -27.02 16.61 5.61
CA GLU A 449 -27.78 17.69 6.26
C GLU A 449 -28.62 17.12 7.40
N PRO A 450 -28.43 17.62 8.66
CA PRO A 450 -29.19 17.16 9.80
C PRO A 450 -30.60 17.77 9.82
N ASP A 451 -31.55 17.12 10.51
CA ASP A 451 -32.85 17.68 10.78
C ASP A 451 -32.78 18.84 11.81
N ALA A 452 -33.89 19.57 11.98
CA ALA A 452 -33.93 20.78 12.83
C ALA A 452 -33.56 20.49 14.31
N ASP A 453 -34.00 19.35 14.85
CA ASP A 453 -33.70 18.95 16.24
C ASP A 453 -32.21 18.60 16.39
N SER A 454 -31.63 17.94 15.40
CA SER A 454 -30.21 17.62 15.34
C SER A 454 -29.31 18.85 15.23
N VAL A 455 -29.75 19.87 14.49
CA VAL A 455 -29.03 21.16 14.37
C VAL A 455 -28.90 21.84 15.74
N GLU A 456 -29.95 21.84 16.55
CA GLU A 456 -29.92 22.48 17.88
C GLU A 456 -28.96 21.75 18.84
N VAL A 457 -28.99 20.41 18.84
CA VAL A 457 -28.06 19.60 19.65
C VAL A 457 -26.62 19.80 19.18
N LEU A 458 -26.39 19.83 17.87
CA LEU A 458 -25.07 20.07 17.30
C LEU A 458 -24.55 21.46 17.65
N ARG A 459 -25.39 22.51 17.56
CA ARG A 459 -25.06 23.88 17.98
C ARG A 459 -24.64 23.92 19.45
N SER A 460 -25.46 23.35 20.34
CA SER A 460 -25.17 23.27 21.77
C SER A 460 -23.86 22.55 22.06
N ALA A 461 -23.57 21.45 21.34
CA ALA A 461 -22.32 20.71 21.47
C ALA A 461 -21.12 21.54 20.98
N MET A 462 -21.25 22.25 19.85
CA MET A 462 -20.21 23.13 19.31
C MET A 462 -19.82 24.22 20.31
N GLU A 463 -20.82 24.89 20.90
CA GLU A 463 -20.60 25.95 21.90
C GLU A 463 -19.98 25.39 23.19
N ARG A 464 -20.57 24.32 23.75
CA ARG A 464 -20.14 23.74 25.02
C ARG A 464 -18.74 23.10 24.98
N LEU A 465 -18.40 22.48 23.85
CA LEU A 465 -17.13 21.77 23.65
C LEU A 465 -16.10 22.61 22.89
N SER A 466 -16.41 23.88 22.56
CA SER A 466 -15.54 24.78 21.79
C SER A 466 -15.01 24.15 20.49
N LEU A 467 -15.87 23.43 19.76
CA LEU A 467 -15.47 22.70 18.56
C LEU A 467 -15.24 23.64 17.37
N SER A 468 -14.27 23.32 16.54
CA SER A 468 -13.96 24.08 15.33
C SER A 468 -14.96 23.79 14.19
N ALA A 469 -15.00 24.68 13.17
CA ALA A 469 -15.78 24.44 11.95
C ALA A 469 -15.37 23.13 11.24
N ARG A 470 -14.11 22.72 11.33
CA ARG A 470 -13.63 21.44 10.81
C ARG A 470 -14.22 20.25 11.57
N ALA A 471 -14.33 20.36 12.90
CA ALA A 471 -14.99 19.35 13.72
C ALA A 471 -16.46 19.18 13.33
N TYR A 472 -17.16 20.28 13.01
CA TYR A 472 -18.54 20.23 12.47
C TYR A 472 -18.64 19.35 11.24
N SER A 473 -17.85 19.61 10.22
CA SER A 473 -17.84 18.82 8.98
C SER A 473 -17.52 17.33 9.24
N ARG A 474 -16.60 17.05 10.18
CA ARG A 474 -16.25 15.67 10.58
C ARG A 474 -17.40 14.95 11.26
N ILE A 475 -18.07 15.61 12.21
CA ILE A 475 -19.24 15.06 12.88
C ILE A 475 -20.32 14.67 11.84
N LEU A 476 -20.59 15.52 10.85
CA LEU A 476 -21.59 15.24 9.81
C LEU A 476 -21.20 14.07 8.93
N LYS A 477 -19.93 13.93 8.55
CA LYS A 477 -19.43 12.78 7.79
C LYS A 477 -19.60 11.47 8.55
N VAL A 478 -19.26 11.48 9.85
CA VAL A 478 -19.40 10.30 10.72
C VAL A 478 -20.88 9.99 10.95
N ALA A 479 -21.72 11.00 11.22
CA ALA A 479 -23.16 10.82 11.39
C ALA A 479 -23.84 10.25 10.13
N ARG A 480 -23.41 10.67 8.94
CA ARG A 480 -23.90 10.07 7.68
C ARG A 480 -23.52 8.60 7.59
N THR A 481 -22.34 8.22 8.04
CA THR A 481 -21.89 6.81 8.05
C THR A 481 -22.72 5.98 9.04
N ILE A 482 -22.99 6.51 10.23
CA ILE A 482 -23.83 5.85 11.22
C ILE A 482 -25.25 5.65 10.66
N ALA A 483 -25.80 6.66 9.99
CA ALA A 483 -27.11 6.57 9.35
C ALA A 483 -27.11 5.53 8.19
N ASP A 484 -26.02 5.39 7.44
CA ASP A 484 -25.90 4.35 6.40
C ASP A 484 -25.85 2.94 7.03
N LEU A 485 -25.16 2.76 8.17
CA LEU A 485 -25.14 1.50 8.92
C LEU A 485 -26.53 1.12 9.47
N ASP A 486 -27.32 2.11 9.85
CA ASP A 486 -28.69 1.93 10.35
C ASP A 486 -29.72 1.84 9.20
N GLY A 487 -29.28 1.93 7.92
CA GLY A 487 -30.15 1.94 6.75
C GLY A 487 -31.07 3.17 6.65
N SER A 488 -30.72 4.25 7.36
CA SER A 488 -31.52 5.49 7.38
C SER A 488 -31.18 6.38 6.18
N GLU A 489 -32.22 6.84 5.47
CA GLU A 489 -32.05 7.76 4.35
C GLU A 489 -31.56 9.15 4.80
N LYS A 490 -32.02 9.61 5.98
CA LYS A 490 -31.68 10.92 6.55
C LYS A 490 -30.81 10.78 7.80
N VAL A 491 -29.97 11.79 8.04
CA VAL A 491 -29.25 11.92 9.30
C VAL A 491 -30.22 12.44 10.37
N GLN A 492 -30.35 11.68 11.46
CA GLN A 492 -31.26 11.95 12.58
C GLN A 492 -30.49 12.18 13.87
N LEU A 493 -31.18 12.65 14.91
CA LEU A 493 -30.62 12.98 16.22
C LEU A 493 -29.74 11.88 16.85
N PRO A 494 -30.11 10.57 16.85
CA PRO A 494 -29.24 9.53 17.39
C PRO A 494 -27.89 9.44 16.70
N HIS A 495 -27.88 9.60 15.37
CA HIS A 495 -26.65 9.54 14.56
C HIS A 495 -25.70 10.70 14.87
N ILE A 496 -26.26 11.92 15.09
CA ILE A 496 -25.50 13.11 15.49
C ILE A 496 -24.96 12.95 16.91
N ALA A 497 -25.79 12.44 17.84
CA ALA A 497 -25.37 12.23 19.24
C ALA A 497 -24.21 11.22 19.35
N GLU A 498 -24.28 10.09 18.63
CA GLU A 498 -23.19 9.11 18.56
C GLU A 498 -21.92 9.76 17.96
N ALA A 499 -22.04 10.50 16.84
CA ALA A 499 -20.91 11.14 16.18
C ALA A 499 -20.22 12.21 17.03
N ILE A 500 -20.97 13.00 17.83
CA ILE A 500 -20.42 13.95 18.81
C ILE A 500 -19.61 13.20 19.88
N GLY A 501 -20.08 12.01 20.30
CA GLY A 501 -19.38 11.18 21.27
C GLY A 501 -17.96 10.79 20.85
N TYR A 502 -17.67 10.79 19.55
CA TYR A 502 -16.35 10.48 18.99
C TYR A 502 -15.40 11.66 18.87
N ARG A 503 -15.71 12.83 19.49
CA ARG A 503 -14.86 14.04 19.46
C ARG A 503 -14.33 14.42 20.86
N GLN A 504 -13.78 13.47 21.57
CA GLN A 504 -13.42 13.64 22.98
C GLN A 504 -12.12 14.45 23.21
N LEU A 505 -11.14 14.37 22.30
CA LEU A 505 -9.88 15.12 22.38
C LEU A 505 -10.01 16.61 22.03
N ASP A 506 -11.06 16.97 21.31
CA ASP A 506 -11.30 18.37 20.91
C ASP A 506 -11.75 19.25 22.10
N ARG A 507 -12.07 18.63 23.22
CA ARG A 507 -12.39 19.37 24.46
C ARG A 507 -11.10 20.00 24.98
N GLY A 508 -11.06 21.35 25.08
CA GLY A 508 -9.87 22.15 25.39
C GLY A 508 -9.10 21.77 26.65
N ASP A 509 -9.69 21.00 27.58
CA ASP A 509 -9.18 20.74 28.92
C ASP A 509 -8.93 19.23 29.19
N TRP A 510 -8.30 18.53 28.24
CA TRP A 510 -7.93 17.12 28.47
C TRP A 510 -7.14 16.95 29.79
N ALA A 511 -6.21 17.86 30.08
CA ALA A 511 -5.38 17.83 31.29
C ALA A 511 -6.15 18.17 32.59
N GLU A 512 -7.33 18.79 32.49
CA GLU A 512 -8.12 19.24 33.66
C GLU A 512 -9.22 18.26 34.06
N ARG A 513 -9.58 17.28 33.22
CA ARG A 513 -10.62 16.30 33.48
C ARG A 513 -10.41 15.48 34.78
N GLY A 514 -9.16 15.25 35.16
CA GLY A 514 -8.81 14.47 36.35
C GLY A 514 -8.88 15.26 37.68
N MET A 515 -9.20 16.57 37.65
CA MET A 515 -9.33 17.37 38.88
C MET A 515 -10.76 17.33 39.49
N TYR A 516 -11.73 16.78 38.77
CA TYR A 516 -13.15 16.75 39.15
C TYR A 516 -13.76 15.35 39.28
N SER A 517 -12.93 14.28 39.24
CA SER A 517 -13.38 12.89 39.45
C SER A 517 -12.88 12.31 40.77
#